data_1b016419f4ac1f6540a0686a4a2b8cd4
#
_entry.id   1b016419f4ac1f6540a0686a4a2b8cd4
#
_cell.length_a   1.000
_cell.length_b   1.000
_cell.length_c   1.000
_cell.angle_alpha   90.00
_cell.angle_beta   90.00
_cell.angle_gamma   90.00
#
_symmetry.space_group_name_H-M   'P 1'
#
loop_
_entity.id
_entity.type
_entity.pdbx_description
1 polymer ?
#
loop_
_entity_poly.entity_id
_entity_poly.type
_entity_poly.pdbx_seq_one_letter_code
_entity_poly.pdbx_strand_id
1 'polypeptide(L)'
;MDHALLILVFLIGVAVLFDFLNGLHDAANSIATIVATRVLPPVFAVGWAAFFNFIAFLFFGLHVADTIGRGIVDPGIISDKVIFGALMGAIVWNVVTWLAGIPSSSSHALVGGLLGAGVAKAGTGAIVVAGVAKTVAAIFLSPAIGFMLALLLVLLVSWLFVKANPAFADRVFRGLQFLSASAYSLGHGGNDAQKTMGIIAILLYSRGMLGGEFHVPFWVVITCQAAIALGTLFGGWRIVHTMGSRITRLTPQQGFCAETGGAITLFAATSLGVPVSTTHTITGAIVGVGAAKRVSAVRWNVARSIVTAWFVTMPAAAAIGALFYAVGGLFLT
;
A
#
# COMPACT_ATOMS: atom_id res chain seq x y z
N MET A 1 -32.30 -2.04 16.27
CA MET A 1 -30.86 -1.78 16.37
C MET A 1 -30.69 -0.33 16.71
N ASP A 2 -29.88 0.02 17.68
CA ASP A 2 -29.61 1.40 18.05
C ASP A 2 -28.99 2.14 16.84
N HIS A 3 -29.43 3.38 16.56
CA HIS A 3 -28.98 4.20 15.44
C HIS A 3 -27.44 4.34 15.45
N ALA A 4 -26.85 4.51 16.64
CA ALA A 4 -25.42 4.57 16.82
C ALA A 4 -24.67 3.27 16.39
N LEU A 5 -25.28 2.11 16.63
CA LEU A 5 -24.74 0.82 16.20
C LEU A 5 -24.81 0.65 14.68
N LEU A 6 -25.91 1.12 14.06
CA LEU A 6 -26.06 1.10 12.59
C LEU A 6 -24.98 1.92 11.91
N ILE A 7 -24.71 3.13 12.39
CA ILE A 7 -23.65 4.00 11.88
C ILE A 7 -22.28 3.32 12.03
N LEU A 8 -22.01 2.72 13.20
CA LEU A 8 -20.74 2.00 13.42
C LEU A 8 -20.55 0.86 12.43
N VAL A 9 -21.56 0.01 12.26
CA VAL A 9 -21.48 -1.13 11.31
C VAL A 9 -21.32 -0.64 9.89
N PHE A 10 -22.00 0.45 9.50
CA PHE A 10 -21.85 1.07 8.20
C PHE A 10 -20.41 1.56 7.97
N LEU A 11 -19.82 2.29 8.93
CA LEU A 11 -18.45 2.82 8.81
C LEU A 11 -17.40 1.71 8.78
N ILE A 12 -17.57 0.65 9.56
CA ILE A 12 -16.71 -0.54 9.48
C ILE A 12 -16.85 -1.19 8.10
N GLY A 13 -18.07 -1.29 7.57
CA GLY A 13 -18.29 -1.80 6.21
C GLY A 13 -17.60 -0.95 5.14
N VAL A 14 -17.63 0.37 5.25
CA VAL A 14 -16.90 1.29 4.35
C VAL A 14 -15.39 1.12 4.48
N ALA A 15 -14.87 0.92 5.71
CA ALA A 15 -13.45 0.67 5.93
C ALA A 15 -13.01 -0.67 5.32
N VAL A 16 -13.79 -1.72 5.47
CA VAL A 16 -13.53 -3.03 4.85
C VAL A 16 -13.61 -2.95 3.32
N LEU A 17 -14.57 -2.18 2.77
CA LEU A 17 -14.65 -1.89 1.35
C LEU A 17 -13.40 -1.15 0.85
N PHE A 18 -12.92 -0.16 1.60
CA PHE A 18 -11.67 0.52 1.27
C PHE A 18 -10.50 -0.47 1.21
N ASP A 19 -10.40 -1.39 2.17
CA ASP A 19 -9.31 -2.37 2.21
C ASP A 19 -9.39 -3.38 1.07
N PHE A 20 -10.59 -3.81 0.70
CA PHE A 20 -10.83 -4.61 -0.50
C PHE A 20 -10.40 -3.87 -1.77
N LEU A 21 -10.77 -2.59 -1.92
CA LEU A 21 -10.39 -1.75 -3.06
C LEU A 21 -8.88 -1.46 -3.06
N ASN A 22 -8.26 -1.35 -1.88
CA ASN A 22 -6.82 -1.27 -1.73
C ASN A 22 -6.15 -2.55 -2.28
N GLY A 23 -6.60 -3.74 -1.87
CA GLY A 23 -6.11 -5.00 -2.41
C GLY A 23 -6.29 -5.14 -3.93
N LEU A 24 -7.44 -4.68 -4.46
CA LEU A 24 -7.73 -4.65 -5.90
C LEU A 24 -6.79 -3.70 -6.66
N HIS A 25 -6.60 -2.48 -6.15
CA HIS A 25 -5.75 -1.45 -6.76
C HIS A 25 -4.28 -1.88 -6.70
N ASP A 26 -3.84 -2.35 -5.54
CA ASP A 26 -2.44 -2.61 -5.23
C ASP A 26 -2.02 -4.07 -5.48
N ALA A 27 -2.92 -4.93 -6.00
CA ALA A 27 -2.55 -6.26 -6.51
C ALA A 27 -1.33 -6.21 -7.44
N ALA A 28 -1.24 -5.15 -8.25
CA ALA A 28 -0.12 -4.92 -9.16
C ALA A 28 1.24 -4.88 -8.45
N ASN A 29 1.29 -4.37 -7.22
CA ASN A 29 2.53 -4.26 -6.45
C ASN A 29 3.13 -5.64 -6.17
N SER A 30 2.28 -6.63 -5.91
CA SER A 30 2.67 -8.00 -5.61
C SER A 30 2.88 -8.89 -6.84
N ILE A 31 2.22 -8.57 -7.98
CA ILE A 31 2.22 -9.52 -9.11
C ILE A 31 2.82 -8.97 -10.41
N ALA A 32 3.00 -7.65 -10.56
CA ALA A 32 3.42 -7.07 -11.84
C ALA A 32 4.77 -7.61 -12.33
N THR A 33 5.71 -7.82 -11.43
CA THR A 33 7.06 -8.34 -11.71
C THR A 33 7.02 -9.80 -12.14
N ILE A 34 6.40 -10.70 -11.35
CA ILE A 34 6.35 -12.14 -11.61
C ILE A 34 5.51 -12.49 -12.85
N VAL A 35 4.47 -11.70 -13.14
CA VAL A 35 3.68 -11.82 -14.38
C VAL A 35 4.47 -11.31 -15.59
N ALA A 36 5.16 -10.15 -15.46
CA ALA A 36 5.95 -9.57 -16.55
C ALA A 36 7.13 -10.46 -16.95
N THR A 37 7.74 -11.15 -16.01
CA THR A 37 8.83 -12.11 -16.25
C THR A 37 8.33 -13.48 -16.73
N ARG A 38 7.02 -13.69 -16.77
CA ARG A 38 6.36 -14.94 -17.17
C ARG A 38 6.79 -16.14 -16.30
N VAL A 39 7.06 -15.91 -15.03
CA VAL A 39 7.35 -16.97 -14.05
C VAL A 39 6.05 -17.62 -13.60
N LEU A 40 5.01 -16.82 -13.32
CA LEU A 40 3.65 -17.29 -13.05
C LEU A 40 2.64 -16.75 -14.08
N PRO A 41 1.67 -17.57 -14.52
CA PRO A 41 0.50 -17.07 -15.22
C PRO A 41 -0.32 -16.13 -14.33
N PRO A 42 -1.00 -15.13 -14.91
CA PRO A 42 -1.71 -14.10 -14.15
C PRO A 42 -2.69 -14.64 -13.10
N VAL A 43 -3.49 -15.64 -13.43
CA VAL A 43 -4.48 -16.24 -12.52
C VAL A 43 -3.83 -16.88 -11.29
N PHE A 44 -2.70 -17.57 -11.47
CA PHE A 44 -1.96 -18.15 -10.36
C PHE A 44 -1.22 -17.09 -9.54
N ALA A 45 -0.74 -16.03 -10.19
CA ALA A 45 -0.04 -14.95 -9.51
C ALA A 45 -0.94 -14.21 -8.51
N VAL A 46 -2.21 -13.92 -8.85
CA VAL A 46 -3.14 -13.28 -7.91
C VAL A 46 -3.48 -14.20 -6.73
N GLY A 47 -3.70 -15.50 -6.97
CA GLY A 47 -3.93 -16.47 -5.89
C GLY A 47 -2.72 -16.59 -4.95
N TRP A 48 -1.51 -16.64 -5.52
CA TRP A 48 -0.26 -16.66 -4.77
C TRP A 48 -0.10 -15.42 -3.89
N ALA A 49 -0.26 -14.24 -4.48
CA ALA A 49 -0.15 -12.98 -3.76
C ALA A 49 -1.23 -12.83 -2.67
N ALA A 50 -2.49 -13.18 -2.98
CA ALA A 50 -3.59 -13.13 -2.03
C ALA A 50 -3.35 -14.02 -0.80
N PHE A 51 -2.81 -15.22 -1.01
CA PHE A 51 -2.46 -16.11 0.09
C PHE A 51 -1.42 -15.48 1.02
N PHE A 52 -0.32 -14.94 0.48
CA PHE A 52 0.72 -14.31 1.28
C PHE A 52 0.28 -12.98 1.90
N ASN A 53 -0.55 -12.21 1.21
CA ASN A 53 -1.19 -11.03 1.80
C ASN A 53 -2.05 -11.44 3.01
N PHE A 54 -2.85 -12.51 2.90
CA PHE A 54 -3.71 -12.95 4.00
C PHE A 54 -2.93 -13.36 5.24
N ILE A 55 -1.89 -14.18 5.09
CA ILE A 55 -1.13 -14.72 6.23
C ILE A 55 -0.12 -13.73 6.82
N ALA A 56 -0.01 -12.53 6.28
CA ALA A 56 1.00 -11.54 6.68
C ALA A 56 0.92 -11.18 8.19
N PHE A 57 -0.27 -11.23 8.80
CA PHE A 57 -0.46 -10.97 10.23
C PHE A 57 0.31 -11.92 11.15
N LEU A 58 0.73 -13.09 10.66
CA LEU A 58 1.54 -14.02 11.43
C LEU A 58 3.00 -13.58 11.59
N PHE A 59 3.45 -12.64 10.77
CA PHE A 59 4.86 -12.24 10.67
C PHE A 59 5.15 -10.86 11.23
N PHE A 60 4.13 -10.00 11.36
CA PHE A 60 4.31 -8.59 11.75
C PHE A 60 3.48 -8.23 12.98
N GLY A 61 4.05 -7.39 13.85
CA GLY A 61 3.29 -6.68 14.88
C GLY A 61 2.39 -5.59 14.28
N LEU A 62 1.56 -4.96 15.10
CA LEU A 62 0.54 -3.97 14.68
C LEU A 62 1.02 -2.51 14.78
N HIS A 63 2.34 -2.28 14.62
CA HIS A 63 2.94 -0.95 14.79
C HIS A 63 2.47 0.08 13.76
N VAL A 64 2.18 -0.33 12.53
CA VAL A 64 1.65 0.57 11.49
C VAL A 64 0.21 0.97 11.82
N ALA A 65 -0.60 0.04 12.34
CA ALA A 65 -1.96 0.34 12.77
C ALA A 65 -2.01 1.37 13.89
N ASP A 66 -1.09 1.28 14.85
CA ASP A 66 -0.94 2.26 15.92
C ASP A 66 -0.57 3.66 15.37
N THR A 67 0.36 3.72 14.43
CA THR A 67 0.76 4.98 13.78
C THR A 67 -0.40 5.64 13.02
N ILE A 68 -1.20 4.88 12.29
CA ILE A 68 -2.36 5.40 11.56
C ILE A 68 -3.47 5.82 12.53
N GLY A 69 -3.76 5.01 13.55
CA GLY A 69 -4.85 5.28 14.47
C GLY A 69 -4.62 6.52 15.34
N ARG A 70 -3.39 6.78 15.78
CA ARG A 70 -3.08 7.83 16.76
C ARG A 70 -2.05 8.86 16.29
N GLY A 71 -1.39 8.63 15.16
CA GLY A 71 -0.21 9.40 14.76
C GLY A 71 -0.43 10.40 13.62
N ILE A 72 -1.59 10.48 12.99
CA ILE A 72 -1.83 11.36 11.83
C ILE A 72 -2.67 12.57 12.19
N VAL A 73 -3.78 12.37 12.89
CA VAL A 73 -4.64 13.43 13.43
C VAL A 73 -4.85 13.20 14.92
N ASP A 74 -5.16 14.26 15.64
CA ASP A 74 -5.47 14.17 17.08
C ASP A 74 -6.62 13.19 17.31
N PRO A 75 -6.44 12.14 18.14
CA PRO A 75 -7.52 11.21 18.47
C PRO A 75 -8.76 11.89 19.05
N GLY A 76 -8.63 13.02 19.74
CA GLY A 76 -9.73 13.77 20.31
C GLY A 76 -10.70 14.38 19.30
N ILE A 77 -10.28 14.53 18.03
CA ILE A 77 -11.15 15.05 16.97
C ILE A 77 -11.84 13.94 16.16
N ILE A 78 -11.48 12.68 16.39
CA ILE A 78 -12.08 11.57 15.63
C ILE A 78 -13.57 11.51 15.90
N SER A 79 -14.34 11.39 14.83
CA SER A 79 -15.80 11.22 14.84
C SER A 79 -16.21 10.45 13.60
N ASP A 80 -17.44 9.99 13.57
CA ASP A 80 -18.02 9.26 12.43
C ASP A 80 -17.86 10.01 11.11
N LYS A 81 -18.08 11.32 11.12
CA LYS A 81 -17.93 12.20 9.96
C LYS A 81 -16.48 12.29 9.48
N VAL A 82 -15.51 12.34 10.39
CA VAL A 82 -14.08 12.37 10.06
C VAL A 82 -13.65 11.03 9.42
N ILE A 83 -14.06 9.92 10.02
CA ILE A 83 -13.76 8.58 9.47
C ILE A 83 -14.42 8.39 8.11
N PHE A 84 -15.70 8.77 7.98
CA PHE A 84 -16.42 8.72 6.70
C PHE A 84 -15.72 9.54 5.62
N GLY A 85 -15.39 10.81 5.93
CA GLY A 85 -14.67 11.69 5.00
C GLY A 85 -13.31 11.11 4.58
N ALA A 86 -12.54 10.60 5.54
CA ALA A 86 -11.23 9.97 5.29
C ALA A 86 -11.33 8.78 4.33
N LEU A 87 -12.25 7.86 4.62
CA LEU A 87 -12.46 6.66 3.81
C LEU A 87 -12.98 6.99 2.41
N MET A 88 -13.96 7.89 2.30
CA MET A 88 -14.49 8.30 0.99
C MET A 88 -13.46 9.05 0.16
N GLY A 89 -12.62 9.89 0.78
CA GLY A 89 -11.48 10.53 0.12
C GLY A 89 -10.54 9.51 -0.53
N ALA A 90 -10.20 8.48 0.22
CA ALA A 90 -9.34 7.40 -0.24
C ALA A 90 -10.01 6.51 -1.31
N ILE A 91 -11.25 6.09 -1.07
CA ILE A 91 -12.02 5.23 -2.00
C ILE A 91 -12.19 5.90 -3.36
N VAL A 92 -12.67 7.15 -3.39
CA VAL A 92 -12.91 7.88 -4.64
C VAL A 92 -11.60 8.04 -5.40
N TRP A 93 -10.52 8.44 -4.73
CA TRP A 93 -9.22 8.58 -5.38
C TRP A 93 -8.67 7.26 -5.91
N ASN A 94 -8.77 6.18 -5.14
CA ASN A 94 -8.35 4.85 -5.58
C ASN A 94 -9.14 4.36 -6.80
N VAL A 95 -10.45 4.59 -6.83
CA VAL A 95 -11.29 4.22 -7.99
C VAL A 95 -10.89 5.02 -9.23
N VAL A 96 -10.70 6.35 -9.10
CA VAL A 96 -10.28 7.22 -10.21
C VAL A 96 -8.94 6.77 -10.79
N THR A 97 -7.94 6.52 -9.94
CA THR A 97 -6.60 6.12 -10.40
C THR A 97 -6.58 4.67 -10.93
N TRP A 98 -7.39 3.77 -10.36
CA TRP A 98 -7.56 2.41 -10.87
C TRP A 98 -8.18 2.41 -12.27
N LEU A 99 -9.25 3.18 -12.49
CA LEU A 99 -9.88 3.32 -13.81
C LEU A 99 -8.92 3.92 -14.85
N ALA A 100 -8.09 4.88 -14.43
CA ALA A 100 -7.07 5.50 -15.27
C ALA A 100 -5.84 4.60 -15.49
N GLY A 101 -5.68 3.50 -14.75
CA GLY A 101 -4.50 2.63 -14.79
C GLY A 101 -3.22 3.30 -14.29
N ILE A 102 -3.37 4.25 -13.38
CA ILE A 102 -2.27 5.04 -12.79
C ILE A 102 -1.85 4.39 -11.46
N PRO A 103 -0.59 3.94 -11.31
CA PRO A 103 -0.07 3.42 -10.05
C PRO A 103 0.06 4.56 -9.03
N SER A 104 -0.98 4.76 -8.22
CA SER A 104 -0.99 5.70 -7.11
C SER A 104 -0.84 4.94 -5.77
N SER A 105 -0.79 5.67 -4.67
CA SER A 105 -0.66 5.07 -3.33
C SER A 105 -1.97 5.15 -2.57
N SER A 106 -2.60 4.00 -2.31
CA SER A 106 -3.78 3.87 -1.46
C SER A 106 -3.51 4.39 -0.04
N SER A 107 -2.27 4.19 0.45
CA SER A 107 -1.83 4.69 1.75
C SER A 107 -1.85 6.22 1.83
N HIS A 108 -1.32 6.88 0.79
CA HIS A 108 -1.32 8.35 0.75
C HIS A 108 -2.72 8.90 0.51
N ALA A 109 -3.57 8.18 -0.22
CA ALA A 109 -4.97 8.54 -0.35
C ALA A 109 -5.70 8.49 0.99
N LEU A 110 -5.46 7.45 1.82
CA LEU A 110 -6.06 7.34 3.14
C LEU A 110 -5.56 8.43 4.09
N VAL A 111 -4.25 8.64 4.16
CA VAL A 111 -3.65 9.71 4.99
C VAL A 111 -4.14 11.09 4.52
N GLY A 112 -4.17 11.33 3.21
CA GLY A 112 -4.71 12.56 2.63
C GLY A 112 -6.17 12.78 3.02
N GLY A 113 -7.03 11.76 2.84
CA GLY A 113 -8.45 11.82 3.23
C GLY A 113 -8.63 12.11 4.72
N LEU A 114 -7.83 11.47 5.59
CA LEU A 114 -7.88 11.69 7.04
C LEU A 114 -7.44 13.12 7.41
N LEU A 115 -6.39 13.63 6.79
CA LEU A 115 -5.94 15.02 6.98
C LEU A 115 -7.02 16.01 6.50
N GLY A 116 -7.59 15.78 5.33
CA GLY A 116 -8.63 16.67 4.78
C GLY A 116 -9.89 16.73 5.65
N ALA A 117 -10.39 15.58 6.08
CA ALA A 117 -11.54 15.50 6.97
C ALA A 117 -11.24 16.08 8.37
N GLY A 118 -10.03 15.83 8.91
CA GLY A 118 -9.60 16.37 10.19
C GLY A 118 -9.48 17.90 10.17
N VAL A 119 -8.86 18.44 9.14
CA VAL A 119 -8.73 19.91 8.94
C VAL A 119 -10.10 20.55 8.73
N ALA A 120 -11.01 19.92 7.99
CA ALA A 120 -12.37 20.42 7.82
C ALA A 120 -13.15 20.47 9.14
N LYS A 121 -12.86 19.56 10.09
CA LYS A 121 -13.49 19.55 11.41
C LYS A 121 -12.90 20.57 12.38
N ALA A 122 -11.56 20.61 12.51
CA ALA A 122 -10.89 21.30 13.60
C ALA A 122 -9.73 22.21 13.16
N GLY A 123 -9.62 22.50 11.86
CA GLY A 123 -8.54 23.32 11.32
C GLY A 123 -7.19 22.60 11.36
N THR A 124 -6.12 23.32 11.09
CA THR A 124 -4.75 22.78 11.02
C THR A 124 -4.20 22.28 12.37
N GLY A 125 -4.78 22.74 13.48
CA GLY A 125 -4.43 22.26 14.83
C GLY A 125 -4.78 20.79 15.07
N ALA A 126 -5.62 20.19 14.21
CA ALA A 126 -5.93 18.76 14.24
C ALA A 126 -4.77 17.85 13.81
N ILE A 127 -3.72 18.40 13.18
CA ILE A 127 -2.65 17.64 12.54
C ILE A 127 -1.58 17.25 13.57
N VAL A 128 -1.28 15.95 13.67
CA VAL A 128 -0.12 15.46 14.42
C VAL A 128 1.12 15.59 13.53
N VAL A 129 1.80 16.73 13.64
CA VAL A 129 2.90 17.11 12.73
C VAL A 129 3.98 16.04 12.63
N ALA A 130 4.35 15.40 13.76
CA ALA A 130 5.40 14.36 13.77
C ALA A 130 5.03 13.14 12.92
N GLY A 131 3.78 12.67 13.00
CA GLY A 131 3.32 11.52 12.21
C GLY A 131 3.16 11.85 10.74
N VAL A 132 2.67 13.06 10.43
CA VAL A 132 2.58 13.52 9.03
C VAL A 132 3.98 13.68 8.43
N ALA A 133 4.93 14.29 9.16
CA ALA A 133 6.32 14.42 8.73
C ALA A 133 6.98 13.04 8.48
N LYS A 134 6.74 12.05 9.35
CA LYS A 134 7.19 10.66 9.19
C LYS A 134 6.63 10.05 7.90
N THR A 135 5.33 10.25 7.64
CA THR A 135 4.67 9.75 6.43
C THR A 135 5.20 10.45 5.17
N VAL A 136 5.35 11.78 5.19
CA VAL A 136 5.91 12.54 4.07
C VAL A 136 7.35 12.13 3.79
N ALA A 137 8.18 11.95 4.83
CA ALA A 137 9.54 11.44 4.64
C ALA A 137 9.53 10.05 3.97
N ALA A 138 8.61 9.17 4.36
CA ALA A 138 8.46 7.84 3.78
C ALA A 138 8.08 7.86 2.29
N ILE A 139 7.39 8.91 1.80
CA ILE A 139 7.08 9.10 0.36
C ILE A 139 8.35 9.14 -0.48
N PHE A 140 9.39 9.78 0.02
CA PHE A 140 10.67 9.90 -0.67
C PHE A 140 11.64 8.77 -0.35
N LEU A 141 11.69 8.35 0.91
CA LEU A 141 12.66 7.36 1.37
C LEU A 141 12.34 5.96 0.87
N SER A 142 11.06 5.54 0.87
CA SER A 142 10.72 4.16 0.49
C SER A 142 11.04 3.83 -0.97
N PRO A 143 10.71 4.66 -1.98
CA PRO A 143 11.13 4.38 -3.34
C PRO A 143 12.66 4.53 -3.54
N ALA A 144 13.31 5.45 -2.83
CA ALA A 144 14.77 5.61 -2.90
C ALA A 144 15.51 4.39 -2.34
N ILE A 145 15.08 3.88 -1.18
CA ILE A 145 15.66 2.66 -0.58
C ILE A 145 15.36 1.46 -1.47
N GLY A 146 14.13 1.29 -1.94
CA GLY A 146 13.76 0.22 -2.88
C GLY A 146 14.61 0.25 -4.15
N PHE A 147 14.80 1.44 -4.74
CA PHE A 147 15.67 1.66 -5.89
C PHE A 147 17.12 1.23 -5.60
N MET A 148 17.71 1.74 -4.51
CA MET A 148 19.10 1.46 -4.17
C MET A 148 19.34 -0.02 -3.87
N LEU A 149 18.46 -0.64 -3.06
CA LEU A 149 18.59 -2.06 -2.74
C LEU A 149 18.45 -2.94 -3.98
N ALA A 150 17.46 -2.68 -4.83
CA ALA A 150 17.25 -3.45 -6.05
C ALA A 150 18.40 -3.27 -7.05
N LEU A 151 18.96 -2.06 -7.20
CA LEU A 151 20.12 -1.76 -8.01
C LEU A 151 21.36 -2.51 -7.49
N LEU A 152 21.65 -2.44 -6.20
CA LEU A 152 22.78 -3.13 -5.59
C LEU A 152 22.62 -4.65 -5.69
N LEU A 153 21.43 -5.18 -5.45
CA LEU A 153 21.15 -6.61 -5.58
C LEU A 153 21.37 -7.12 -7.01
N VAL A 154 20.89 -6.40 -8.03
CA VAL A 154 21.07 -6.86 -9.41
C VAL A 154 22.54 -6.79 -9.83
N LEU A 155 23.31 -5.81 -9.36
CA LEU A 155 24.75 -5.75 -9.59
C LEU A 155 25.48 -6.90 -8.92
N LEU A 156 25.20 -7.15 -7.63
CA LEU A 156 25.77 -8.25 -6.86
C LEU A 156 25.48 -9.61 -7.52
N VAL A 157 24.22 -9.87 -7.83
CA VAL A 157 23.77 -11.12 -8.44
C VAL A 157 24.38 -11.29 -9.83
N SER A 158 24.47 -10.23 -10.64
CA SER A 158 25.10 -10.29 -11.96
C SER A 158 26.59 -10.61 -11.86
N TRP A 159 27.28 -10.11 -10.85
CA TRP A 159 28.66 -10.43 -10.57
C TRP A 159 28.84 -11.89 -10.11
N LEU A 160 27.99 -12.38 -9.21
CA LEU A 160 28.04 -13.77 -8.74
C LEU A 160 27.77 -14.78 -9.85
N PHE A 161 26.88 -14.46 -10.79
CA PHE A 161 26.49 -15.34 -11.88
C PHE A 161 27.22 -15.05 -13.22
N VAL A 162 28.24 -14.18 -13.21
CA VAL A 162 28.94 -13.77 -14.43
C VAL A 162 29.52 -14.94 -15.25
N LYS A 163 29.95 -16.02 -14.57
CA LYS A 163 30.47 -17.24 -15.19
C LYS A 163 29.44 -18.36 -15.33
N ALA A 164 28.22 -18.16 -14.87
CA ALA A 164 27.17 -19.18 -14.91
C ALA A 164 26.61 -19.35 -16.33
N ASN A 165 26.18 -20.57 -16.65
CA ASN A 165 25.44 -20.80 -17.88
C ASN A 165 24.12 -20.03 -17.85
N PRO A 166 23.75 -19.26 -18.90
CA PRO A 166 22.54 -18.46 -18.93
C PRO A 166 21.26 -19.26 -18.67
N ALA A 167 21.14 -20.49 -19.19
CA ALA A 167 19.97 -21.33 -18.95
C ALA A 167 19.89 -21.82 -17.51
N PHE A 168 21.02 -22.06 -16.85
CA PHE A 168 21.05 -22.39 -15.42
C PHE A 168 20.64 -21.18 -14.59
N ALA A 169 21.21 -20.01 -14.87
CA ALA A 169 20.87 -18.77 -14.16
C ALA A 169 19.36 -18.44 -14.29
N ASP A 170 18.79 -18.52 -15.51
CA ASP A 170 17.36 -18.28 -15.72
C ASP A 170 16.49 -19.23 -14.87
N ARG A 171 16.83 -20.52 -14.84
CA ARG A 171 16.10 -21.53 -14.04
C ARG A 171 16.17 -21.22 -12.54
N VAL A 172 17.36 -20.85 -12.05
CA VAL A 172 17.54 -20.47 -10.64
C VAL A 172 16.71 -19.26 -10.27
N PHE A 173 16.77 -18.19 -11.09
CA PHE A 173 16.03 -16.97 -10.78
C PHE A 173 14.51 -17.11 -10.95
N ARG A 174 14.04 -17.97 -11.84
CA ARG A 174 12.60 -18.34 -11.88
C ARG A 174 12.15 -18.99 -10.56
N GLY A 175 12.96 -19.88 -9.99
CA GLY A 175 12.68 -20.49 -8.67
C GLY A 175 12.75 -19.47 -7.55
N LEU A 176 13.80 -18.65 -7.49
CA LEU A 176 13.99 -17.62 -6.46
C LEU A 176 12.92 -16.53 -6.52
N GLN A 177 12.33 -16.26 -7.69
CA GLN A 177 11.28 -15.27 -7.84
C GLN A 177 9.97 -15.69 -7.15
N PHE A 178 9.69 -16.98 -6.99
CA PHE A 178 8.59 -17.42 -6.13
C PHE A 178 8.81 -16.98 -4.68
N LEU A 179 10.03 -17.11 -4.17
CA LEU A 179 10.37 -16.71 -2.82
C LEU A 179 10.30 -15.19 -2.63
N SER A 180 10.88 -14.41 -3.57
CA SER A 180 10.86 -12.95 -3.48
C SER A 180 9.45 -12.36 -3.64
N ALA A 181 8.63 -12.91 -4.54
CA ALA A 181 7.22 -12.52 -4.69
C ALA A 181 6.40 -12.85 -3.45
N SER A 182 6.67 -13.99 -2.78
CA SER A 182 6.06 -14.33 -1.49
C SER A 182 6.44 -13.33 -0.41
N ALA A 183 7.73 -13.04 -0.27
CA ALA A 183 8.23 -12.08 0.70
C ALA A 183 7.67 -10.67 0.44
N TYR A 184 7.61 -10.25 -0.82
CA TYR A 184 7.02 -8.95 -1.17
C TYR A 184 5.53 -8.89 -0.81
N SER A 185 4.76 -9.94 -1.13
CA SER A 185 3.33 -10.01 -0.80
C SER A 185 3.10 -10.04 0.71
N LEU A 186 3.93 -10.74 1.49
CA LEU A 186 3.90 -10.67 2.96
C LEU A 186 4.12 -9.23 3.45
N GLY A 187 5.14 -8.55 2.95
CA GLY A 187 5.41 -7.15 3.29
C GLY A 187 4.27 -6.21 2.89
N HIS A 188 3.66 -6.44 1.72
CA HIS A 188 2.52 -5.69 1.24
C HIS A 188 1.30 -5.85 2.17
N GLY A 189 0.82 -7.07 2.39
CA GLY A 189 -0.31 -7.34 3.29
C GLY A 189 -0.04 -6.88 4.72
N GLY A 190 1.20 -7.09 5.21
CA GLY A 190 1.61 -6.70 6.55
C GLY A 190 1.69 -5.19 6.79
N ASN A 191 1.94 -4.38 5.76
CA ASN A 191 1.94 -2.92 5.87
C ASN A 191 0.55 -2.33 5.57
N ASP A 192 -0.08 -2.77 4.48
CA ASP A 192 -1.26 -2.09 3.93
C ASP A 192 -2.55 -2.42 4.70
N ALA A 193 -2.80 -3.66 5.08
CA ALA A 193 -3.98 -4.00 5.87
C ALA A 193 -3.99 -3.31 7.25
N GLN A 194 -2.80 -3.08 7.85
CA GLN A 194 -2.71 -2.41 9.13
C GLN A 194 -3.22 -0.96 9.11
N LYS A 195 -3.23 -0.30 7.96
CA LYS A 195 -3.75 1.07 7.84
C LYS A 195 -5.26 1.10 8.05
N THR A 196 -5.97 0.17 7.46
CA THR A 196 -7.42 0.00 7.68
C THR A 196 -7.70 -0.49 9.11
N MET A 197 -6.87 -1.39 9.64
CA MET A 197 -6.97 -1.82 11.04
C MET A 197 -6.86 -0.62 11.99
N GLY A 198 -5.94 0.31 11.75
CA GLY A 198 -5.78 1.53 12.53
C GLY A 198 -7.01 2.44 12.48
N ILE A 199 -7.64 2.58 11.30
CA ILE A 199 -8.88 3.36 11.14
C ILE A 199 -10.05 2.71 11.89
N ILE A 200 -10.23 1.40 11.80
CA ILE A 200 -11.30 0.71 12.56
C ILE A 200 -11.02 0.78 14.06
N ALA A 201 -9.77 0.57 14.48
CA ALA A 201 -9.41 0.61 15.88
C ALA A 201 -9.64 2.00 16.51
N ILE A 202 -9.27 3.10 15.81
CA ILE A 202 -9.51 4.45 16.33
C ILE A 202 -11.01 4.80 16.36
N LEU A 203 -11.80 4.29 15.43
CA LEU A 203 -13.24 4.43 15.45
C LEU A 203 -13.86 3.71 16.67
N LEU A 204 -13.45 2.48 16.95
CA LEU A 204 -13.88 1.72 18.12
C LEU A 204 -13.44 2.40 19.43
N TYR A 205 -12.20 2.90 19.44
CA TYR A 205 -11.64 3.61 20.58
C TYR A 205 -12.42 4.90 20.91
N SER A 206 -12.71 5.71 19.89
CA SER A 206 -13.47 6.97 20.05
C SER A 206 -14.89 6.75 20.58
N ARG A 207 -15.43 5.54 20.43
CA ARG A 207 -16.72 5.11 20.97
C ARG A 207 -16.65 4.40 22.33
N GLY A 208 -15.45 4.35 22.93
CA GLY A 208 -15.22 3.71 24.23
C GLY A 208 -15.34 2.17 24.22
N MET A 209 -15.33 1.54 23.05
CA MET A 209 -15.54 0.08 22.91
C MET A 209 -14.28 -0.76 23.15
N LEU A 210 -13.12 -0.13 23.38
CA LEU A 210 -11.84 -0.81 23.63
C LEU A 210 -11.40 -0.79 25.10
N GLY A 211 -12.29 -0.49 26.04
CA GLY A 211 -11.98 -0.54 27.47
C GLY A 211 -10.98 0.52 27.96
N GLY A 212 -10.80 1.62 27.22
CA GLY A 212 -9.91 2.75 27.59
C GLY A 212 -8.48 2.63 27.06
N GLU A 213 -8.05 1.49 26.54
CA GLU A 213 -6.74 1.31 25.90
C GLU A 213 -6.88 1.10 24.40
N PHE A 214 -6.04 1.82 23.63
CA PHE A 214 -6.00 1.64 22.19
C PHE A 214 -5.31 0.32 21.83
N HIS A 215 -6.05 -0.59 21.20
CA HIS A 215 -5.53 -1.81 20.62
C HIS A 215 -6.37 -2.21 19.39
N VAL A 216 -5.82 -3.08 18.56
CA VAL A 216 -6.53 -3.64 17.41
C VAL A 216 -7.11 -5.00 17.80
N PRO A 217 -8.45 -5.16 17.86
CA PRO A 217 -9.06 -6.44 18.13
C PRO A 217 -8.72 -7.49 17.07
N PHE A 218 -8.54 -8.75 17.45
CA PHE A 218 -8.13 -9.81 16.51
C PHE A 218 -9.09 -10.01 15.34
N TRP A 219 -10.41 -9.84 15.58
CA TRP A 219 -11.39 -9.92 14.50
C TRP A 219 -11.19 -8.84 13.43
N VAL A 220 -10.73 -7.63 13.82
CA VAL A 220 -10.38 -6.55 12.87
C VAL A 220 -9.18 -6.99 12.02
N VAL A 221 -8.17 -7.60 12.64
CA VAL A 221 -7.00 -8.11 11.93
C VAL A 221 -7.42 -9.10 10.84
N ILE A 222 -8.20 -10.12 11.19
CA ILE A 222 -8.65 -11.15 10.24
C ILE A 222 -9.53 -10.55 9.14
N THR A 223 -10.45 -9.64 9.50
CA THR A 223 -11.35 -9.01 8.53
C THR A 223 -10.58 -8.17 7.49
N CYS A 224 -9.63 -7.35 7.94
CA CYS A 224 -8.80 -6.55 7.04
C CYS A 224 -7.89 -7.43 6.17
N GLN A 225 -7.22 -8.44 6.75
CA GLN A 225 -6.39 -9.35 5.96
C GLN A 225 -7.21 -10.13 4.92
N ALA A 226 -8.43 -10.54 5.26
CA ALA A 226 -9.33 -11.18 4.31
C ALA A 226 -9.78 -10.21 3.21
N ALA A 227 -10.10 -8.96 3.55
CA ALA A 227 -10.56 -7.96 2.59
C ALA A 227 -9.46 -7.64 1.57
N ILE A 228 -8.24 -7.34 2.01
CA ILE A 228 -7.11 -7.03 1.10
C ILE A 228 -6.75 -8.26 0.24
N ALA A 229 -6.77 -9.47 0.79
CA ALA A 229 -6.51 -10.69 0.06
C ALA A 229 -7.58 -10.96 -1.01
N LEU A 230 -8.86 -10.80 -0.66
CA LEU A 230 -9.96 -10.92 -1.61
C LEU A 230 -9.85 -9.86 -2.73
N GLY A 231 -9.55 -8.61 -2.39
CA GLY A 231 -9.29 -7.57 -3.38
C GLY A 231 -8.18 -7.94 -4.35
N THR A 232 -7.07 -8.49 -3.82
CA THR A 232 -5.91 -8.93 -4.63
C THR A 232 -6.28 -10.00 -5.65
N LEU A 233 -7.24 -10.90 -5.35
CA LEU A 233 -7.69 -11.95 -6.29
C LEU A 233 -8.28 -11.41 -7.59
N PHE A 234 -8.90 -10.22 -7.56
CA PHE A 234 -9.47 -9.60 -8.77
C PHE A 234 -8.40 -8.98 -9.68
N GLY A 235 -7.25 -8.61 -9.13
CA GLY A 235 -6.11 -8.05 -9.84
C GLY A 235 -6.36 -6.68 -10.46
N GLY A 236 -5.46 -5.74 -10.28
CA GLY A 236 -5.50 -4.43 -10.94
C GLY A 236 -4.84 -4.46 -12.32
N TRP A 237 -5.40 -5.18 -13.30
CA TRP A 237 -4.72 -5.54 -14.57
C TRP A 237 -4.19 -4.34 -15.35
N ARG A 238 -4.88 -3.18 -15.33
CA ARG A 238 -4.40 -1.96 -15.98
C ARG A 238 -3.11 -1.45 -15.33
N ILE A 239 -3.05 -1.49 -14.00
CA ILE A 239 -1.89 -1.08 -13.22
C ILE A 239 -0.77 -2.12 -13.35
N VAL A 240 -1.11 -3.42 -13.31
CA VAL A 240 -0.16 -4.54 -13.59
C VAL A 240 0.55 -4.32 -14.93
N HIS A 241 -0.20 -3.99 -15.98
CA HIS A 241 0.38 -3.71 -17.29
C HIS A 241 1.30 -2.48 -17.27
N THR A 242 0.91 -1.41 -16.55
CA THR A 242 1.73 -0.20 -16.45
C THR A 242 3.05 -0.49 -15.72
N MET A 243 3.02 -1.17 -14.59
CA MET A 243 4.19 -1.43 -13.76
C MET A 243 5.08 -2.54 -14.34
N GLY A 244 4.48 -3.63 -14.82
CA GLY A 244 5.21 -4.80 -15.29
C GLY A 244 5.83 -4.65 -16.67
N SER A 245 5.26 -3.82 -17.56
CA SER A 245 5.69 -3.75 -18.96
C SER A 245 6.00 -2.35 -19.49
N ARG A 246 5.45 -1.29 -18.87
CA ARG A 246 5.63 0.09 -19.38
C ARG A 246 6.82 0.81 -18.76
N ILE A 247 7.31 0.45 -17.58
CA ILE A 247 8.47 1.11 -16.95
C ILE A 247 9.77 0.61 -17.58
N THR A 248 9.99 -0.70 -17.55
CA THR A 248 11.15 -1.37 -18.17
C THR A 248 10.80 -2.82 -18.50
N ARG A 249 11.62 -3.48 -19.34
CA ARG A 249 11.48 -4.92 -19.59
C ARG A 249 12.25 -5.69 -18.53
N LEU A 250 11.56 -6.54 -17.77
CA LEU A 250 12.13 -7.33 -16.69
C LEU A 250 12.52 -8.74 -17.16
N THR A 251 13.66 -9.22 -16.67
CA THR A 251 14.05 -10.64 -16.69
C THR A 251 13.74 -11.26 -15.32
N PRO A 252 13.70 -12.62 -15.18
CA PRO A 252 13.48 -13.26 -13.88
C PRO A 252 14.49 -12.83 -12.81
N GLN A 253 15.76 -12.65 -13.15
CA GLN A 253 16.79 -12.11 -12.27
C GLN A 253 16.45 -10.70 -11.78
N GLN A 254 16.01 -9.82 -12.67
CA GLN A 254 15.63 -8.45 -12.33
C GLN A 254 14.34 -8.41 -11.49
N GLY A 255 13.36 -9.28 -11.80
CA GLY A 255 12.15 -9.44 -11.01
C GLY A 255 12.48 -9.86 -9.57
N PHE A 256 13.30 -10.91 -9.42
CA PHE A 256 13.78 -11.34 -8.11
C PHE A 256 14.46 -10.21 -7.32
N CYS A 257 15.37 -9.46 -7.95
CA CYS A 257 16.08 -8.36 -7.28
C CYS A 257 15.14 -7.20 -6.89
N ALA A 258 14.19 -6.85 -7.76
CA ALA A 258 13.22 -5.79 -7.48
C ALA A 258 12.29 -6.17 -6.31
N GLU A 259 11.73 -7.37 -6.33
CA GLU A 259 10.87 -7.89 -5.27
C GLU A 259 11.62 -8.04 -3.95
N THR A 260 12.87 -8.55 -3.98
CA THR A 260 13.69 -8.70 -2.77
C THR A 260 14.04 -7.34 -2.16
N GLY A 261 14.49 -6.36 -2.97
CA GLY A 261 14.78 -5.01 -2.49
C GLY A 261 13.55 -4.32 -1.92
N GLY A 262 12.40 -4.49 -2.59
CA GLY A 262 11.11 -4.01 -2.12
C GLY A 262 10.69 -4.69 -0.81
N ALA A 263 10.78 -6.01 -0.70
CA ALA A 263 10.42 -6.76 0.51
C ALA A 263 11.25 -6.34 1.72
N ILE A 264 12.57 -6.21 1.57
CA ILE A 264 13.46 -5.74 2.65
C ILE A 264 13.00 -4.34 3.13
N THR A 265 12.68 -3.44 2.19
CA THR A 265 12.20 -2.09 2.50
C THR A 265 10.88 -2.14 3.28
N LEU A 266 9.92 -2.98 2.83
CA LEU A 266 8.61 -3.10 3.48
C LEU A 266 8.73 -3.73 4.88
N PHE A 267 9.54 -4.77 5.05
CA PHE A 267 9.74 -5.43 6.33
C PHE A 267 10.33 -4.46 7.36
N ALA A 268 11.39 -3.72 6.97
CA ALA A 268 11.99 -2.71 7.83
C ALA A 268 10.98 -1.61 8.19
N ALA A 269 10.25 -1.07 7.22
CA ALA A 269 9.26 -0.03 7.46
C ALA A 269 8.13 -0.51 8.37
N THR A 270 7.59 -1.71 8.15
CA THR A 270 6.51 -2.29 8.94
C THR A 270 6.95 -2.53 10.39
N SER A 271 8.16 -3.07 10.60
CA SER A 271 8.71 -3.29 11.93
C SER A 271 8.96 -1.98 12.70
N LEU A 272 9.28 -0.90 11.99
CA LEU A 272 9.45 0.45 12.57
C LEU A 272 8.11 1.21 12.71
N GLY A 273 6.99 0.60 12.36
CA GLY A 273 5.68 1.25 12.37
C GLY A 273 5.58 2.43 11.41
N VAL A 274 6.29 2.39 10.27
CA VAL A 274 6.21 3.44 9.26
C VAL A 274 5.19 3.04 8.20
N PRO A 275 4.08 3.79 8.05
CA PRO A 275 3.16 3.57 6.94
C PRO A 275 3.81 4.03 5.64
N VAL A 276 4.30 3.09 4.85
CA VAL A 276 4.91 3.37 3.54
C VAL A 276 3.94 3.09 2.40
N SER A 277 4.29 3.59 1.22
CA SER A 277 3.64 3.22 -0.03
C SER A 277 4.34 2.01 -0.65
N THR A 278 3.64 0.89 -0.67
CA THR A 278 4.11 -0.33 -1.35
C THR A 278 4.26 -0.08 -2.85
N THR A 279 3.35 0.68 -3.48
CA THR A 279 3.44 1.09 -4.89
C THR A 279 4.71 1.89 -5.19
N HIS A 280 5.07 2.86 -4.34
CA HIS A 280 6.29 3.65 -4.52
C HIS A 280 7.54 2.79 -4.36
N THR A 281 7.54 1.92 -3.36
CA THR A 281 8.67 1.03 -3.06
C THR A 281 8.99 0.12 -4.25
N ILE A 282 8.00 -0.61 -4.77
CA ILE A 282 8.23 -1.53 -5.90
C ILE A 282 8.51 -0.79 -7.21
N THR A 283 7.87 0.38 -7.42
CA THR A 283 8.17 1.22 -8.59
C THR A 283 9.62 1.68 -8.57
N GLY A 284 10.11 2.16 -7.41
CA GLY A 284 11.51 2.50 -7.22
C GLY A 284 12.44 1.32 -7.51
N ALA A 285 12.12 0.15 -6.99
CA ALA A 285 12.88 -1.07 -7.21
C ALA A 285 12.92 -1.49 -8.69
N ILE A 286 11.78 -1.42 -9.41
CA ILE A 286 11.71 -1.71 -10.85
C ILE A 286 12.55 -0.72 -11.66
N VAL A 287 12.52 0.57 -11.31
CA VAL A 287 13.37 1.59 -11.94
C VAL A 287 14.84 1.31 -11.64
N GLY A 288 15.19 0.90 -10.41
CA GLY A 288 16.55 0.56 -9.98
C GLY A 288 17.16 -0.58 -10.80
N VAL A 289 16.45 -1.70 -10.94
CA VAL A 289 16.96 -2.84 -11.76
C VAL A 289 17.02 -2.50 -13.25
N GLY A 290 16.11 -1.65 -13.73
CA GLY A 290 16.16 -1.15 -15.12
C GLY A 290 17.35 -0.27 -15.36
N ALA A 291 17.64 0.67 -14.47
CA ALA A 291 18.77 1.60 -14.54
C ALA A 291 20.13 0.90 -14.43
N ALA A 292 20.22 -0.16 -13.62
CA ALA A 292 21.43 -0.96 -13.47
C ALA A 292 21.88 -1.61 -14.79
N LYS A 293 20.96 -1.98 -15.67
CA LYS A 293 21.28 -2.49 -17.01
C LYS A 293 21.80 -1.37 -17.91
N ARG A 294 21.03 -0.29 -18.03
CA ARG A 294 21.38 0.98 -18.67
C ARG A 294 20.30 2.01 -18.34
N VAL A 295 20.67 3.25 -18.13
CA VAL A 295 19.72 4.33 -17.79
C VAL A 295 18.63 4.49 -18.87
N SER A 296 18.98 4.30 -20.14
CA SER A 296 18.05 4.35 -21.28
C SER A 296 17.07 3.16 -21.37
N ALA A 297 17.24 2.10 -20.56
CA ALA A 297 16.29 0.99 -20.52
C ALA A 297 15.00 1.35 -19.75
N VAL A 298 15.06 2.39 -18.92
CA VAL A 298 13.90 2.93 -18.21
C VAL A 298 13.15 3.92 -19.08
N ARG A 299 11.85 3.76 -19.20
CA ARG A 299 10.97 4.73 -19.88
C ARG A 299 10.63 5.87 -18.94
N TRP A 300 11.51 6.86 -18.87
CA TRP A 300 11.44 7.99 -17.94
C TRP A 300 10.15 8.81 -18.02
N ASN A 301 9.49 8.86 -19.19
CA ASN A 301 8.19 9.52 -19.32
C ASN A 301 7.11 8.82 -18.47
N VAL A 302 7.12 7.48 -18.44
CA VAL A 302 6.20 6.70 -17.61
C VAL A 302 6.56 6.88 -16.13
N ALA A 303 7.84 6.77 -15.77
CA ALA A 303 8.30 6.99 -14.39
C ALA A 303 7.91 8.40 -13.90
N ARG A 304 8.09 9.44 -14.72
CA ARG A 304 7.70 10.81 -14.37
C ARG A 304 6.19 10.93 -14.14
N SER A 305 5.35 10.34 -14.99
CA SER A 305 3.88 10.40 -14.80
C SER A 305 3.44 9.72 -13.50
N ILE A 306 4.08 8.61 -13.13
CA ILE A 306 3.84 7.92 -11.86
C ILE A 306 4.25 8.81 -10.67
N VAL A 307 5.44 9.41 -10.72
CA VAL A 307 5.93 10.33 -9.68
C VAL A 307 5.01 11.55 -9.55
N THR A 308 4.51 12.11 -10.66
CA THR A 308 3.52 13.20 -10.61
C THR A 308 2.25 12.76 -9.88
N ALA A 309 1.75 11.56 -10.15
CA ALA A 309 0.57 11.02 -9.44
C ALA A 309 0.81 10.92 -7.93
N TRP A 310 2.03 10.60 -7.50
CA TRP A 310 2.37 10.52 -6.07
C TRP A 310 2.17 11.85 -5.35
N PHE A 311 2.59 12.95 -5.96
CA PHE A 311 2.42 14.30 -5.39
C PHE A 311 0.95 14.76 -5.38
N VAL A 312 0.18 14.36 -6.39
CA VAL A 312 -1.24 14.76 -6.51
C VAL A 312 -2.14 13.96 -5.58
N THR A 313 -1.79 12.72 -5.24
CA THR A 313 -2.65 11.78 -4.48
C THR A 313 -3.09 12.35 -3.13
N MET A 314 -2.15 12.82 -2.30
CA MET A 314 -2.49 13.33 -0.97
C MET A 314 -3.40 14.57 -1.01
N PRO A 315 -3.06 15.64 -1.77
CA PRO A 315 -3.93 16.82 -1.88
C PRO A 315 -5.31 16.52 -2.46
N ALA A 316 -5.38 15.67 -3.48
CA ALA A 316 -6.66 15.31 -4.10
C ALA A 316 -7.54 14.53 -3.13
N ALA A 317 -6.99 13.50 -2.47
CA ALA A 317 -7.73 12.73 -1.47
C ALA A 317 -8.13 13.59 -0.26
N ALA A 318 -7.30 14.57 0.14
CA ALA A 318 -7.63 15.51 1.20
C ALA A 318 -8.81 16.42 0.82
N ALA A 319 -8.82 16.98 -0.38
CA ALA A 319 -9.94 17.80 -0.87
C ALA A 319 -11.24 16.98 -0.92
N ILE A 320 -11.19 15.75 -1.42
CA ILE A 320 -12.35 14.85 -1.46
C ILE A 320 -12.78 14.49 -0.03
N GLY A 321 -11.83 14.19 0.87
CA GLY A 321 -12.12 13.86 2.27
C GLY A 321 -12.80 15.01 3.03
N ALA A 322 -12.34 16.24 2.82
CA ALA A 322 -12.99 17.44 3.38
C ALA A 322 -14.42 17.63 2.85
N LEU A 323 -14.64 17.40 1.55
CA LEU A 323 -15.96 17.45 0.93
C LEU A 323 -16.90 16.40 1.57
N PHE A 324 -16.45 15.15 1.68
CA PHE A 324 -17.28 14.08 2.26
C PHE A 324 -17.46 14.21 3.78
N TYR A 325 -16.57 14.90 4.49
CA TYR A 325 -16.82 15.30 5.87
C TYR A 325 -18.04 16.21 5.96
N ALA A 326 -18.15 17.21 5.07
CA ALA A 326 -19.31 18.10 5.00
C ALA A 326 -20.60 17.34 4.61
N VAL A 327 -20.52 16.46 3.59
CA VAL A 327 -21.63 15.60 3.16
C VAL A 327 -22.08 14.67 4.29
N GLY A 328 -21.15 14.07 5.04
CA GLY A 328 -21.45 13.25 6.21
C GLY A 328 -22.25 14.00 7.29
N GLY A 329 -22.14 15.32 7.35
CA GLY A 329 -22.95 16.16 8.22
C GLY A 329 -24.45 16.10 7.95
N LEU A 330 -24.87 15.61 6.79
CA LEU A 330 -26.29 15.54 6.40
C LEU A 330 -27.01 14.29 6.94
N PHE A 331 -26.27 13.22 7.31
CA PHE A 331 -26.87 11.93 7.71
C PHE A 331 -26.15 11.20 8.86
N LEU A 332 -24.94 11.60 9.22
CA LEU A 332 -24.18 11.06 10.36
C LEU A 332 -24.31 12.01 11.56
N THR A 333 -25.51 12.20 12.06
CA THR A 333 -25.77 13.07 13.23
C THR A 333 -26.10 12.25 14.46
#